data_075cb211ad4a0f5dd82f631641aa3688
#
_entry.id   075cb211ad4a0f5dd82f631641aa3688
#
_cell.length_a   1.000
_cell.length_b   1.000
_cell.length_c   1.000
_cell.angle_alpha   90.00
_cell.angle_beta   90.00
_cell.angle_gamma   90.00
#
_symmetry.space_group_name_H-M   'P 1'
#
loop_
_entity.id
_entity.type
_entity.pdbx_description
1 polymer ?
#
loop_
_entity_poly.entity_id
_entity_poly.type
_entity_poly.pdbx_seq_one_letter_code
_entity_poly.pdbx_strand_id
1 'polypeptide(L)'
;ASVNLVVAVLIWAMVYPMMVAVDFASLRHIHRRPKGLVITVIVNWLVKPFTMAALGVLFFEFLFADLIDPADAGQYIAGLILLGAAPCTAMVFVWSQLTRGDANYTLVQVSLNDVIMVFAFAPIVALLLGVTDLEVPWETLLLSVVLYVVIPLAAGTATRALLTGKAGDGGRGAARVARFTAGVKPFSILGLLATVVLLFGFQGHVLLNDPLLIALIAVPLLIQSYGIFFLAYAAAWAWRVPHNVAAPCALIGTSNFFELAVAVAIGLFGLNSGAALVTVVGVLVEVPVMLSLVAFANRTRNRFPTAAENETAASGDTAAALVPEEGRR
;
A
#
# COMPACT_ATOMS: atom_id res chain seq x y z
N ALA A 1 -11.67 -6.65 -24.06
CA ALA A 1 -10.55 -6.16 -23.27
C ALA A 1 -9.26 -6.82 -23.77
N SER A 2 -8.49 -6.13 -24.63
CA SER A 2 -7.17 -6.61 -25.06
C SER A 2 -6.19 -6.28 -23.94
N VAL A 3 -5.82 -7.27 -23.13
CA VAL A 3 -4.70 -7.14 -22.19
C VAL A 3 -3.46 -6.78 -23.01
N ASN A 4 -2.86 -5.62 -22.76
CA ASN A 4 -1.60 -5.29 -23.40
C ASN A 4 -0.53 -6.23 -22.82
N LEU A 5 -0.15 -7.24 -23.59
CA LEU A 5 0.73 -8.33 -23.15
C LEU A 5 2.08 -7.80 -22.65
N VAL A 6 2.59 -6.74 -23.24
CA VAL A 6 3.86 -6.13 -22.82
C VAL A 6 3.74 -5.57 -21.41
N VAL A 7 2.67 -4.81 -21.15
CA VAL A 7 2.39 -4.24 -19.82
C VAL A 7 2.17 -5.36 -18.80
N ALA A 8 1.41 -6.39 -19.16
CA ALA A 8 1.18 -7.54 -18.28
C ALA A 8 2.47 -8.26 -17.88
N VAL A 9 3.38 -8.49 -18.83
CA VAL A 9 4.69 -9.11 -18.56
C VAL A 9 5.55 -8.23 -17.65
N LEU A 10 5.58 -6.93 -17.88
CA LEU A 10 6.32 -5.98 -17.04
C LEU A 10 5.78 -5.95 -15.60
N ILE A 11 4.45 -5.91 -15.45
CA ILE A 11 3.80 -5.95 -14.14
C ILE A 11 4.10 -7.27 -13.42
N TRP A 12 4.05 -8.41 -14.12
CA TRP A 12 4.41 -9.70 -13.55
C TRP A 12 5.88 -9.75 -13.12
N ALA A 13 6.79 -9.19 -13.90
CA ALA A 13 8.20 -9.09 -13.54
C ALA A 13 8.41 -8.28 -12.24
N MET A 14 7.54 -7.29 -11.98
CA MET A 14 7.58 -6.49 -10.75
C MET A 14 6.91 -7.21 -9.59
N VAL A 15 5.69 -7.69 -9.77
CA VAL A 15 4.83 -8.19 -8.68
C VAL A 15 5.26 -9.57 -8.19
N TYR A 16 5.65 -10.49 -9.09
CA TYR A 16 6.01 -11.86 -8.71
C TYR A 16 7.15 -11.96 -7.68
N PRO A 17 8.30 -11.25 -7.83
CA PRO A 17 9.34 -11.28 -6.82
C PRO A 17 8.90 -10.76 -5.44
N MET A 18 7.98 -9.80 -5.42
CA MET A 18 7.39 -9.28 -4.18
C MET A 18 6.53 -10.34 -3.51
N MET A 19 5.70 -11.05 -4.28
CA MET A 19 4.83 -12.12 -3.77
C MET A 19 5.60 -13.33 -3.22
N VAL A 20 6.80 -13.60 -3.72
CA VAL A 20 7.70 -14.61 -3.14
C VAL A 20 8.19 -14.20 -1.74
N ALA A 21 8.32 -12.90 -1.48
CA ALA A 21 8.72 -12.39 -0.18
C ALA A 21 7.60 -12.48 0.88
N VAL A 22 6.33 -12.59 0.48
CA VAL A 22 5.19 -12.73 1.39
C VAL A 22 5.33 -13.97 2.27
N ASP A 23 5.17 -13.80 3.58
CA ASP A 23 5.32 -14.89 4.56
C ASP A 23 4.03 -15.10 5.36
N PHE A 24 3.18 -16.00 4.88
CA PHE A 24 1.95 -16.35 5.60
C PHE A 24 2.20 -16.98 6.96
N ALA A 25 3.37 -17.60 7.19
CA ALA A 25 3.71 -18.11 8.52
C ALA A 25 3.92 -16.98 9.54
N SER A 26 4.30 -15.80 9.08
CA SER A 26 4.43 -14.61 9.93
C SER A 26 3.10 -14.16 10.55
N LEU A 27 1.96 -14.47 9.89
CA LEU A 27 0.62 -14.16 10.40
C LEU A 27 0.31 -14.83 11.77
N ARG A 28 1.02 -15.90 12.11
CA ARG A 28 0.93 -16.51 13.46
C ARG A 28 1.39 -15.56 14.58
N HIS A 29 2.17 -14.53 14.23
CA HIS A 29 2.69 -13.55 15.17
C HIS A 29 1.84 -12.26 15.24
N ILE A 30 0.65 -12.26 14.64
CA ILE A 30 -0.27 -11.11 14.57
C ILE A 30 -0.60 -10.54 15.97
N HIS A 31 -0.63 -11.42 16.99
CA HIS A 31 -0.94 -11.05 18.37
C HIS A 31 0.17 -10.25 19.08
N ARG A 32 1.39 -10.20 18.54
CA ARG A 32 2.53 -9.54 19.20
C ARG A 32 2.47 -8.01 19.15
N ARG A 33 1.85 -7.43 18.13
CA ARG A 33 1.74 -5.97 17.94
C ARG A 33 0.34 -5.57 17.45
N PRO A 34 -0.74 -5.95 18.19
CA PRO A 34 -2.11 -5.83 17.69
C PRO A 34 -2.52 -4.39 17.44
N LYS A 35 -2.09 -3.43 18.26
CA LYS A 35 -2.47 -2.01 18.14
C LYS A 35 -2.02 -1.43 16.77
N GLY A 36 -0.75 -1.64 16.39
CA GLY A 36 -0.25 -1.16 15.11
C GLY A 36 -0.95 -1.83 13.93
N LEU A 37 -1.21 -3.15 14.01
CA LEU A 37 -1.91 -3.89 12.96
C LEU A 37 -3.34 -3.40 12.77
N VAL A 38 -4.08 -3.17 13.86
CA VAL A 38 -5.45 -2.65 13.80
C VAL A 38 -5.49 -1.27 13.17
N ILE A 39 -4.61 -0.35 13.58
CA ILE A 39 -4.53 0.99 12.98
C ILE A 39 -4.30 0.88 11.47
N THR A 40 -3.29 0.10 11.04
CA THR A 40 -2.96 -0.01 9.62
C THR A 40 -4.10 -0.64 8.82
N VAL A 41 -4.75 -1.68 9.33
CA VAL A 41 -5.89 -2.32 8.64
C VAL A 41 -7.06 -1.35 8.50
N ILE A 42 -7.44 -0.65 9.57
CA ILE A 42 -8.51 0.35 9.52
C ILE A 42 -8.16 1.47 8.53
N VAL A 43 -6.95 1.99 8.61
CA VAL A 43 -6.51 3.08 7.73
C VAL A 43 -6.50 2.62 6.28
N ASN A 44 -5.93 1.48 5.96
CA ASN A 44 -5.80 1.00 4.58
C ASN A 44 -7.12 0.60 3.94
N TRP A 45 -8.06 0.04 4.70
CA TRP A 45 -9.24 -0.61 4.12
C TRP A 45 -10.55 0.13 4.39
N LEU A 46 -10.61 0.96 5.45
CA LEU A 46 -11.82 1.70 5.81
C LEU A 46 -11.67 3.22 5.70
N VAL A 47 -10.47 3.78 5.79
CA VAL A 47 -10.27 5.23 5.73
C VAL A 47 -9.76 5.65 4.36
N LYS A 48 -8.61 5.14 3.97
CA LYS A 48 -7.87 5.60 2.79
C LYS A 48 -8.65 5.51 1.47
N PRO A 49 -9.33 4.40 1.10
CA PRO A 49 -10.07 4.32 -0.15
C PRO A 49 -11.20 5.36 -0.20
N PHE A 50 -11.95 5.49 0.89
CA PHE A 50 -13.11 6.38 0.95
C PHE A 50 -12.71 7.86 0.99
N THR A 51 -11.66 8.21 1.71
CA THR A 51 -11.13 9.58 1.72
C THR A 51 -10.51 9.95 0.38
N MET A 52 -9.87 9.02 -0.32
CA MET A 52 -9.34 9.27 -1.67
C MET A 52 -10.47 9.50 -2.67
N ALA A 53 -11.53 8.68 -2.64
CA ALA A 53 -12.72 8.88 -3.46
C ALA A 53 -13.38 10.24 -3.17
N ALA A 54 -13.57 10.57 -1.89
CA ALA A 54 -14.16 11.84 -1.47
C ALA A 54 -13.32 13.04 -1.92
N LEU A 55 -11.98 12.97 -1.82
CA LEU A 55 -11.11 14.00 -2.35
C LEU A 55 -11.19 14.08 -3.88
N GLY A 56 -11.24 12.93 -4.57
CA GLY A 56 -11.42 12.90 -6.01
C GLY A 56 -12.68 13.65 -6.44
N VAL A 57 -13.82 13.30 -5.88
CA VAL A 57 -15.11 13.98 -6.14
C VAL A 57 -15.04 15.46 -5.76
N LEU A 58 -14.56 15.79 -4.56
CA LEU A 58 -14.45 17.18 -4.08
C LEU A 58 -13.62 18.06 -5.03
N PHE A 59 -12.47 17.55 -5.48
CA PHE A 59 -11.58 18.35 -6.32
C PHE A 59 -12.05 18.38 -7.77
N PHE A 60 -12.41 17.26 -8.38
CA PHE A 60 -12.67 17.20 -9.81
C PHE A 60 -14.11 17.56 -10.20
N GLU A 61 -15.10 17.34 -9.31
CA GLU A 61 -16.48 17.72 -9.60
C GLU A 61 -16.86 19.12 -9.05
N PHE A 62 -16.14 19.64 -8.03
CA PHE A 62 -16.51 20.90 -7.41
C PHE A 62 -15.43 21.96 -7.54
N LEU A 63 -14.21 21.72 -7.02
CA LEU A 63 -13.17 22.76 -6.92
C LEU A 63 -12.50 23.06 -8.26
N PHE A 64 -12.33 22.08 -9.13
CA PHE A 64 -11.69 22.17 -10.44
C PHE A 64 -12.67 22.02 -11.60
N ALA A 65 -13.99 22.02 -11.33
CA ALA A 65 -15.04 21.82 -12.34
C ALA A 65 -14.93 22.79 -13.53
N ASP A 66 -14.50 24.02 -13.29
CA ASP A 66 -14.32 25.03 -14.36
C ASP A 66 -12.99 24.87 -15.13
N LEU A 67 -12.08 24.01 -14.66
CA LEU A 67 -10.74 23.83 -15.22
C LEU A 67 -10.57 22.50 -15.97
N ILE A 68 -11.50 21.56 -15.80
CA ILE A 68 -11.40 20.19 -16.30
C ILE A 68 -12.69 19.83 -17.02
N ASP A 69 -12.56 19.16 -18.18
CA ASP A 69 -13.72 18.64 -18.89
C ASP A 69 -14.44 17.58 -18.01
N PRO A 70 -15.76 17.69 -17.83
CA PRO A 70 -16.55 16.71 -17.06
C PRO A 70 -16.38 15.26 -17.54
N ALA A 71 -16.10 15.05 -18.84
CA ALA A 71 -15.84 13.72 -19.38
C ALA A 71 -14.52 13.11 -18.89
N ASP A 72 -13.52 13.94 -18.59
CA ASP A 72 -12.23 13.52 -18.08
C ASP A 72 -12.22 13.41 -16.55
N ALA A 73 -13.01 14.22 -15.86
CA ALA A 73 -13.08 14.25 -14.40
C ALA A 73 -13.35 12.85 -13.81
N GLY A 74 -14.30 12.10 -14.36
CA GLY A 74 -14.61 10.75 -13.95
C GLY A 74 -13.42 9.79 -14.05
N GLN A 75 -12.60 9.91 -15.10
CA GLN A 75 -11.41 9.09 -15.26
C GLN A 75 -10.32 9.44 -14.21
N TYR A 76 -10.16 10.72 -13.88
CA TYR A 76 -9.21 11.14 -12.83
C TYR A 76 -9.66 10.65 -11.46
N ILE A 77 -10.95 10.74 -11.15
CA ILE A 77 -11.53 10.18 -9.92
C ILE A 77 -11.30 8.66 -9.86
N ALA A 78 -11.54 7.95 -10.96
CA ALA A 78 -11.29 6.52 -11.04
C ALA A 78 -9.81 6.17 -10.76
N GLY A 79 -8.88 6.89 -11.33
CA GLY A 79 -7.45 6.71 -11.08
C GLY A 79 -7.08 6.92 -9.61
N LEU A 80 -7.63 7.95 -8.95
CA LEU A 80 -7.45 8.19 -7.52
C LEU A 80 -8.02 7.04 -6.68
N ILE A 81 -9.24 6.57 -6.98
CA ILE A 81 -9.86 5.44 -6.29
C ILE A 81 -8.99 4.19 -6.39
N LEU A 82 -8.49 3.87 -7.58
CA LEU A 82 -7.62 2.71 -7.81
C LEU A 82 -6.33 2.80 -6.97
N LEU A 83 -5.69 3.97 -6.92
CA LEU A 83 -4.51 4.21 -6.08
C LEU A 83 -4.85 4.07 -4.58
N GLY A 84 -5.94 4.70 -4.14
CA GLY A 84 -6.33 4.71 -2.73
C GLY A 84 -6.78 3.35 -2.20
N ALA A 85 -7.33 2.48 -3.07
CA ALA A 85 -7.84 1.16 -2.68
C ALA A 85 -6.75 0.09 -2.54
N ALA A 86 -5.55 0.32 -3.08
CA ALA A 86 -4.47 -0.66 -3.07
C ALA A 86 -3.34 -0.24 -2.11
N PRO A 87 -3.17 -0.88 -0.94
CA PRO A 87 -2.04 -0.62 -0.05
C PRO A 87 -0.75 -1.19 -0.64
N CYS A 88 0.35 -0.45 -0.52
CA CYS A 88 1.67 -0.87 -1.03
C CYS A 88 2.22 -2.08 -0.26
N THR A 89 2.90 -2.97 -0.98
CA THR A 89 3.52 -4.19 -0.43
C THR A 89 5.04 -4.21 -0.56
N ALA A 90 5.61 -3.45 -1.48
CA ALA A 90 7.05 -3.50 -1.78
C ALA A 90 7.86 -2.38 -1.12
N MET A 91 7.51 -1.14 -1.42
CA MET A 91 8.28 0.03 -0.94
C MET A 91 8.18 0.22 0.57
N VAL A 92 7.17 -0.35 1.20
CA VAL A 92 6.97 -0.26 2.65
C VAL A 92 8.13 -0.83 3.47
N PHE A 93 8.85 -1.83 2.94
CA PHE A 93 10.07 -2.33 3.59
C PHE A 93 11.19 -1.29 3.59
N VAL A 94 11.32 -0.51 2.51
CA VAL A 94 12.28 0.59 2.41
C VAL A 94 11.93 1.68 3.41
N TRP A 95 10.67 2.11 3.44
CA TRP A 95 10.19 3.13 4.38
C TRP A 95 10.36 2.70 5.84
N SER A 96 10.05 1.44 6.14
CA SER A 96 10.27 0.85 7.46
C SER A 96 11.75 0.86 7.85
N GLN A 97 12.65 0.45 6.97
CA GLN A 97 14.09 0.46 7.22
C GLN A 97 14.63 1.89 7.46
N LEU A 98 14.19 2.86 6.66
CA LEU A 98 14.60 4.26 6.79
C LEU A 98 14.16 4.90 8.12
N THR A 99 13.08 4.39 8.74
CA THR A 99 12.59 4.83 10.06
C THR A 99 13.03 3.91 11.21
N ARG A 100 13.95 2.95 10.95
CA ARG A 100 14.37 1.93 11.90
C ARG A 100 13.18 1.15 12.48
N GLY A 101 12.23 0.81 11.60
CA GLY A 101 11.03 0.06 11.93
C GLY A 101 11.30 -1.40 12.28
N ASP A 102 10.35 -2.02 12.94
CA ASP A 102 10.36 -3.45 13.23
C ASP A 102 10.08 -4.24 11.94
N ALA A 103 11.09 -4.97 11.47
CA ALA A 103 11.01 -5.75 10.24
C ALA A 103 9.97 -6.88 10.34
N ASN A 104 9.81 -7.48 11.53
CA ASN A 104 8.82 -8.54 11.75
C ASN A 104 7.40 -7.98 11.68
N TYR A 105 7.16 -6.82 12.31
CA TYR A 105 5.90 -6.11 12.20
C TYR A 105 5.57 -5.77 10.74
N THR A 106 6.53 -5.20 10.02
CA THR A 106 6.37 -4.83 8.61
C THR A 106 6.00 -6.05 7.77
N LEU A 107 6.68 -7.18 7.97
CA LEU A 107 6.41 -8.42 7.25
C LEU A 107 4.99 -8.96 7.54
N VAL A 108 4.58 -8.98 8.82
CA VAL A 108 3.23 -9.42 9.22
C VAL A 108 2.18 -8.52 8.60
N GLN A 109 2.39 -7.20 8.64
CA GLN A 109 1.43 -6.22 8.11
C GLN A 109 1.28 -6.33 6.59
N VAL A 110 2.38 -6.47 5.87
CA VAL A 110 2.36 -6.66 4.41
C VAL A 110 1.62 -7.95 4.06
N SER A 111 1.97 -9.07 4.70
CA SER A 111 1.31 -10.36 4.45
C SER A 111 -0.19 -10.32 4.76
N LEU A 112 -0.60 -9.58 5.80
CA LEU A 112 -2.00 -9.38 6.13
C LEU A 112 -2.72 -8.54 5.07
N ASN A 113 -2.11 -7.44 4.64
CA ASN A 113 -2.67 -6.58 3.59
C ASN A 113 -2.83 -7.35 2.27
N ASP A 114 -1.87 -8.19 1.87
CA ASP A 114 -1.94 -9.00 0.66
C ASP A 114 -3.11 -10.00 0.71
N VAL A 115 -3.34 -10.64 1.86
CA VAL A 115 -4.50 -11.52 2.06
C VAL A 115 -5.81 -10.74 1.94
N ILE A 116 -5.92 -9.61 2.62
CA ILE A 116 -7.14 -8.78 2.58
C ILE A 116 -7.37 -8.26 1.16
N MET A 117 -6.32 -7.86 0.45
CA MET A 117 -6.39 -7.31 -0.90
C MET A 117 -7.04 -8.26 -1.90
N VAL A 118 -6.79 -9.57 -1.80
CA VAL A 118 -7.43 -10.59 -2.66
C VAL A 118 -8.95 -10.52 -2.59
N PHE A 119 -9.51 -10.23 -1.41
CA PHE A 119 -10.95 -10.24 -1.18
C PHE A 119 -11.58 -8.85 -1.17
N ALA A 120 -10.87 -7.83 -0.71
CA ALA A 120 -11.43 -6.50 -0.45
C ALA A 120 -11.23 -5.51 -1.60
N PHE A 121 -10.15 -5.63 -2.39
CA PHE A 121 -9.83 -4.65 -3.42
C PHE A 121 -10.94 -4.49 -4.44
N ALA A 122 -11.38 -5.58 -5.09
CA ALA A 122 -12.40 -5.51 -6.13
C ALA A 122 -13.76 -4.99 -5.61
N PRO A 123 -14.30 -5.48 -4.47
CA PRO A 123 -15.53 -4.93 -3.92
C PRO A 123 -15.45 -3.43 -3.55
N ILE A 124 -14.34 -2.99 -2.96
CA ILE A 124 -14.15 -1.58 -2.58
C ILE A 124 -14.08 -0.71 -3.84
N VAL A 125 -13.27 -1.09 -4.82
CA VAL A 125 -13.15 -0.34 -6.08
C VAL A 125 -14.49 -0.25 -6.80
N ALA A 126 -15.20 -1.38 -6.93
CA ALA A 126 -16.50 -1.38 -7.60
C ALA A 126 -17.55 -0.55 -6.85
N LEU A 127 -17.57 -0.61 -5.51
CA LEU A 127 -18.45 0.23 -4.71
C LEU A 127 -18.16 1.72 -4.95
N LEU A 128 -16.89 2.12 -4.89
CA LEU A 128 -16.50 3.52 -5.00
C LEU A 128 -16.69 4.06 -6.43
N LEU A 129 -16.37 3.27 -7.45
CA LEU A 129 -16.60 3.66 -8.84
C LEU A 129 -18.10 3.68 -9.16
N GLY A 130 -18.89 2.79 -8.58
CA GLY A 130 -20.36 2.81 -8.73
C GLY A 130 -21.04 4.02 -8.09
N VAL A 131 -20.48 4.58 -7.03
CA VAL A 131 -20.97 5.81 -6.40
C VAL A 131 -20.67 7.05 -7.27
N THR A 132 -19.64 6.99 -8.11
CA THR A 132 -19.26 8.08 -9.04
C THR A 132 -19.89 7.93 -10.43
N ASP A 133 -20.97 7.16 -10.57
CA ASP A 133 -21.68 6.88 -11.84
C ASP A 133 -20.79 6.30 -12.97
N LEU A 134 -19.63 5.76 -12.60
CA LEU A 134 -18.74 5.08 -13.54
C LEU A 134 -19.13 3.60 -13.66
N GLU A 135 -19.66 3.22 -14.81
CA GLU A 135 -19.93 1.81 -15.10
C GLU A 135 -18.60 1.04 -15.29
N VAL A 136 -18.29 0.19 -14.34
CA VAL A 136 -17.14 -0.69 -14.42
C VAL A 136 -17.58 -2.12 -14.63
N PRO A 137 -17.10 -2.79 -15.70
CA PRO A 137 -17.40 -4.21 -15.92
C PRO A 137 -16.79 -5.05 -14.79
N TRP A 138 -17.64 -5.63 -13.94
CA TRP A 138 -17.21 -6.51 -12.85
C TRP A 138 -16.28 -7.63 -13.30
N GLU A 139 -16.55 -8.20 -14.46
CA GLU A 139 -15.73 -9.24 -15.05
C GLU A 139 -14.29 -8.77 -15.30
N THR A 140 -14.12 -7.56 -15.81
CA THR A 140 -12.78 -7.00 -16.07
C THR A 140 -12.05 -6.68 -14.78
N LEU A 141 -12.74 -6.18 -13.76
CA LEU A 141 -12.15 -5.90 -12.45
C LEU A 141 -11.71 -7.18 -11.75
N LEU A 142 -12.58 -8.19 -11.70
CA LEU A 142 -12.26 -9.51 -11.14
C LEU A 142 -11.12 -10.19 -11.90
N LEU A 143 -11.15 -10.14 -13.23
CA LEU A 143 -10.07 -10.69 -14.06
C LEU A 143 -8.74 -9.99 -13.75
N SER A 144 -8.73 -8.68 -13.58
CA SER A 144 -7.53 -7.91 -13.22
C SER A 144 -6.99 -8.35 -11.85
N VAL A 145 -7.85 -8.53 -10.84
CA VAL A 145 -7.43 -9.04 -9.53
C VAL A 145 -6.86 -10.45 -9.64
N VAL A 146 -7.51 -11.33 -10.39
CA VAL A 146 -7.00 -12.70 -10.61
C VAL A 146 -5.64 -12.66 -11.29
N LEU A 147 -5.50 -11.90 -12.37
CA LEU A 147 -4.26 -11.85 -13.17
C LEU A 147 -3.11 -11.19 -12.42
N TYR A 148 -3.34 -10.08 -11.70
CA TYR A 148 -2.27 -9.25 -11.15
C TYR A 148 -2.05 -9.43 -9.64
N VAL A 149 -2.98 -10.10 -8.93
CA VAL A 149 -2.85 -10.38 -7.50
C VAL A 149 -2.86 -11.88 -7.22
N VAL A 150 -3.95 -12.58 -7.57
CA VAL A 150 -4.15 -13.97 -7.16
C VAL A 150 -3.11 -14.90 -7.78
N ILE A 151 -2.90 -14.82 -9.09
CA ILE A 151 -1.94 -15.70 -9.78
C ILE A 151 -0.49 -15.42 -9.35
N PRO A 152 0.01 -14.16 -9.30
CA PRO A 152 1.35 -13.87 -8.77
C PRO A 152 1.52 -14.30 -7.32
N LEU A 153 0.50 -14.11 -6.47
CA LEU A 153 0.53 -14.53 -5.07
C LEU A 153 0.60 -16.06 -4.95
N ALA A 154 -0.21 -16.79 -5.71
CA ALA A 154 -0.17 -18.24 -5.74
C ALA A 154 1.18 -18.77 -6.27
N ALA A 155 1.71 -18.17 -7.34
CA ALA A 155 3.03 -18.52 -7.87
C ALA A 155 4.15 -18.19 -6.87
N GLY A 156 4.10 -17.02 -6.24
CA GLY A 156 5.06 -16.59 -5.21
C GLY A 156 5.07 -17.51 -3.99
N THR A 157 3.89 -17.84 -3.48
CA THR A 157 3.74 -18.76 -2.33
C THR A 157 4.19 -20.18 -2.66
N ALA A 158 3.86 -20.69 -3.85
CA ALA A 158 4.34 -21.99 -4.31
C ALA A 158 5.87 -22.01 -4.41
N THR A 159 6.48 -20.98 -5.01
CA THR A 159 7.94 -20.85 -5.08
C THR A 159 8.56 -20.78 -3.69
N ARG A 160 7.99 -19.98 -2.77
CA ARG A 160 8.47 -19.92 -1.39
C ARG A 160 8.38 -21.27 -0.70
N ALA A 161 7.27 -22.00 -0.85
CA ALA A 161 7.08 -23.32 -0.27
C ALA A 161 8.11 -24.34 -0.80
N LEU A 162 8.43 -24.30 -2.09
CA LEU A 162 9.48 -25.12 -2.70
C LEU A 162 10.87 -24.80 -2.16
N LEU A 163 11.16 -23.51 -1.96
CA LEU A 163 12.46 -23.04 -1.45
C LEU A 163 12.63 -23.30 0.05
N THR A 164 11.57 -23.21 0.85
CA THR A 164 11.64 -23.44 2.29
C THR A 164 11.81 -24.92 2.64
N GLY A 165 11.33 -25.85 1.79
CA GLY A 165 11.48 -27.28 2.03
C GLY A 165 10.67 -27.79 3.23
N LYS A 166 10.96 -29.02 3.68
CA LYS A 166 10.29 -29.63 4.84
C LYS A 166 10.67 -28.93 6.15
N ALA A 167 9.74 -28.85 7.08
CA ALA A 167 9.96 -28.34 8.43
C ALA A 167 11.12 -29.11 9.11
N GLY A 168 12.17 -28.39 9.49
CA GLY A 168 13.36 -28.98 10.11
C GLY A 168 14.70 -28.62 9.48
N ASP A 169 14.73 -27.83 8.41
CA ASP A 169 15.93 -27.51 7.61
C ASP A 169 16.87 -26.45 8.24
N GLY A 170 16.75 -26.18 9.57
CA GLY A 170 17.71 -25.36 10.35
C GLY A 170 17.96 -23.95 9.81
N GLY A 171 16.92 -23.28 9.26
CA GLY A 171 17.06 -21.90 8.72
C GLY A 171 17.59 -21.84 7.26
N ARG A 172 17.96 -22.96 6.66
CA ARG A 172 18.45 -23.01 5.25
C ARG A 172 17.36 -22.60 4.26
N GLY A 173 16.10 -22.88 4.56
CA GLY A 173 14.95 -22.47 3.75
C GLY A 173 14.84 -20.94 3.62
N ALA A 174 14.91 -20.23 4.74
CA ALA A 174 14.90 -18.77 4.75
C ALA A 174 16.07 -18.16 3.94
N ALA A 175 17.27 -18.75 4.08
CA ALA A 175 18.44 -18.33 3.31
C ALA A 175 18.27 -18.57 1.81
N ARG A 176 17.62 -19.67 1.40
CA ARG A 176 17.32 -19.96 -0.01
C ARG A 176 16.31 -18.96 -0.57
N VAL A 177 15.24 -18.65 0.17
CA VAL A 177 14.26 -17.60 -0.22
C VAL A 177 14.95 -16.27 -0.35
N ALA A 178 15.77 -15.86 0.64
CA ALA A 178 16.50 -14.59 0.59
C ALA A 178 17.45 -14.50 -0.61
N ARG A 179 18.18 -15.59 -0.92
CA ARG A 179 19.06 -15.65 -2.09
C ARG A 179 18.29 -15.56 -3.41
N PHE A 180 17.17 -16.28 -3.52
CA PHE A 180 16.31 -16.23 -4.70
C PHE A 180 15.73 -14.83 -4.89
N THR A 181 15.17 -14.25 -3.85
CA THR A 181 14.59 -12.91 -3.89
C THR A 181 15.64 -11.86 -4.26
N ALA A 182 16.87 -11.97 -3.71
CA ALA A 182 17.97 -11.09 -4.09
C ALA A 182 18.34 -11.25 -5.57
N GLY A 183 18.30 -12.48 -6.11
CA GLY A 183 18.62 -12.76 -7.51
C GLY A 183 17.55 -12.24 -8.49
N VAL A 184 16.27 -12.23 -8.10
CA VAL A 184 15.18 -11.73 -8.95
C VAL A 184 14.89 -10.23 -8.76
N LYS A 185 15.40 -9.61 -7.70
CA LYS A 185 15.24 -8.18 -7.41
C LYS A 185 15.64 -7.26 -8.56
N PRO A 186 16.76 -7.48 -9.30
CA PRO A 186 17.12 -6.67 -10.46
C PRO A 186 16.06 -6.68 -11.55
N PHE A 187 15.39 -7.82 -11.78
CA PHE A 187 14.31 -7.94 -12.77
C PHE A 187 13.07 -7.16 -12.33
N SER A 188 12.75 -7.15 -11.04
CA SER A 188 11.68 -6.34 -10.48
C SER A 188 11.95 -4.84 -10.68
N ILE A 189 13.18 -4.39 -10.41
CA ILE A 189 13.58 -3.00 -10.63
C ILE A 189 13.54 -2.65 -12.12
N LEU A 190 14.04 -3.52 -12.98
CA LEU A 190 14.01 -3.32 -14.44
C LEU A 190 12.57 -3.26 -14.96
N GLY A 191 11.69 -4.16 -14.49
CA GLY A 191 10.27 -4.15 -14.80
C GLY A 191 9.59 -2.86 -14.38
N LEU A 192 9.89 -2.37 -13.17
CA LEU A 192 9.39 -1.08 -12.67
C LEU A 192 9.84 0.08 -13.57
N LEU A 193 11.15 0.18 -13.82
CA LEU A 193 11.70 1.25 -14.66
C LEU A 193 11.13 1.20 -16.08
N ALA A 194 11.05 0.01 -16.68
CA ALA A 194 10.49 -0.16 -18.02
C ALA A 194 8.99 0.21 -18.07
N THR A 195 8.21 -0.17 -17.04
CA THR A 195 6.79 0.23 -16.93
C THR A 195 6.67 1.75 -16.80
N VAL A 196 7.46 2.36 -15.93
CA VAL A 196 7.47 3.83 -15.76
C VAL A 196 7.84 4.52 -17.07
N VAL A 197 8.93 4.11 -17.73
CA VAL A 197 9.35 4.68 -19.02
C VAL A 197 8.27 4.52 -20.09
N LEU A 198 7.64 3.35 -20.15
CA LEU A 198 6.56 3.10 -21.11
C LEU A 198 5.35 4.00 -20.83
N LEU A 199 4.92 4.13 -19.58
CA LEU A 199 3.80 5.00 -19.22
C LEU A 199 4.12 6.48 -19.45
N PHE A 200 5.32 6.93 -19.10
CA PHE A 200 5.77 8.29 -19.41
C PHE A 200 5.86 8.51 -20.92
N GLY A 201 6.25 7.50 -21.68
CA GLY A 201 6.26 7.57 -23.16
C GLY A 201 4.85 7.77 -23.74
N PHE A 202 3.86 7.04 -23.26
CA PHE A 202 2.47 7.18 -23.70
C PHE A 202 1.80 8.45 -23.19
N GLN A 203 2.10 8.88 -21.98
CA GLN A 203 1.52 10.07 -21.34
C GLN A 203 2.39 11.33 -21.52
N GLY A 204 3.54 11.20 -22.19
CA GLY A 204 4.54 12.28 -22.30
C GLY A 204 4.00 13.56 -22.92
N HIS A 205 3.11 13.45 -23.90
CA HIS A 205 2.47 14.61 -24.52
C HIS A 205 1.65 15.41 -23.49
N VAL A 206 0.86 14.74 -22.67
CA VAL A 206 0.04 15.38 -21.61
C VAL A 206 0.95 15.97 -20.53
N LEU A 207 1.93 15.21 -20.09
CA LEU A 207 2.88 15.63 -19.05
C LEU A 207 3.66 16.91 -19.42
N LEU A 208 4.00 17.09 -20.71
CA LEU A 208 4.79 18.22 -21.17
C LEU A 208 3.92 19.43 -21.57
N ASN A 209 2.72 19.20 -22.10
CA ASN A 209 1.88 20.26 -22.63
C ASN A 209 0.87 20.79 -21.60
N ASP A 210 0.47 19.96 -20.63
CA ASP A 210 -0.54 20.31 -19.63
C ASP A 210 0.00 20.23 -18.20
N PRO A 211 1.04 20.99 -17.82
CA PRO A 211 1.61 20.95 -16.47
C PRO A 211 0.61 21.37 -15.38
N LEU A 212 -0.39 22.19 -15.76
CA LEU A 212 -1.48 22.56 -14.86
C LEU A 212 -2.30 21.34 -14.46
N LEU A 213 -2.70 20.50 -15.44
CA LEU A 213 -3.44 19.27 -15.16
C LEU A 213 -2.67 18.35 -14.22
N ILE A 214 -1.36 18.20 -14.42
CA ILE A 214 -0.52 17.39 -13.50
C ILE A 214 -0.53 17.97 -12.09
N ALA A 215 -0.43 19.31 -11.96
CA ALA A 215 -0.52 19.96 -10.66
C ALA A 215 -1.91 19.75 -10.00
N LEU A 216 -2.99 19.85 -10.77
CA LEU A 216 -4.35 19.62 -10.28
C LEU A 216 -4.54 18.18 -9.76
N ILE A 217 -4.02 17.18 -10.49
CA ILE A 217 -4.02 15.78 -10.04
C ILE A 217 -3.15 15.57 -8.79
N ALA A 218 -2.02 16.27 -8.70
CA ALA A 218 -1.12 16.13 -7.57
C ALA A 218 -1.70 16.65 -6.25
N VAL A 219 -2.58 17.67 -6.28
CA VAL A 219 -3.15 18.30 -5.07
C VAL A 219 -3.92 17.29 -4.19
N PRO A 220 -4.95 16.57 -4.68
CA PRO A 220 -5.66 15.59 -3.85
C PRO A 220 -4.74 14.45 -3.38
N LEU A 221 -3.75 14.04 -4.18
CA LEU A 221 -2.76 13.03 -3.80
C LEU A 221 -1.87 13.49 -2.65
N LEU A 222 -1.42 14.74 -2.67
CA LEU A 222 -0.64 15.36 -1.59
C LEU A 222 -1.45 15.41 -0.29
N ILE A 223 -2.67 15.93 -0.37
CA ILE A 223 -3.58 16.04 0.79
C ILE A 223 -3.84 14.67 1.38
N GLN A 224 -4.15 13.68 0.54
CA GLN A 224 -4.39 12.31 0.97
C GLN A 224 -3.15 11.72 1.66
N SER A 225 -1.99 11.81 1.05
CA SER A 225 -0.77 11.21 1.59
C SER A 225 -0.38 11.80 2.94
N TYR A 226 -0.34 13.13 3.06
CA TYR A 226 -0.07 13.77 4.35
C TYR A 226 -1.20 13.52 5.36
N GLY A 227 -2.47 13.61 4.94
CA GLY A 227 -3.64 13.41 5.80
C GLY A 227 -3.65 12.01 6.41
N ILE A 228 -3.49 10.97 5.61
CA ILE A 228 -3.46 9.56 6.07
C ILE A 228 -2.27 9.32 6.99
N PHE A 229 -1.07 9.83 6.63
CA PHE A 229 0.08 9.67 7.49
C PHE A 229 -0.16 10.27 8.88
N PHE A 230 -0.58 11.53 8.96
CA PHE A 230 -0.79 12.20 10.24
C PHE A 230 -1.92 11.57 11.04
N LEU A 231 -2.99 11.12 10.39
CA LEU A 231 -4.07 10.39 11.04
C LEU A 231 -3.56 9.10 11.70
N ALA A 232 -2.87 8.24 10.93
CA ALA A 232 -2.35 6.97 11.43
C ALA A 232 -1.27 7.18 12.49
N TYR A 233 -0.38 8.16 12.28
CA TYR A 233 0.71 8.49 13.21
C TYR A 233 0.20 9.05 14.53
N ALA A 234 -0.82 9.92 14.49
CA ALA A 234 -1.49 10.44 15.68
C ALA A 234 -2.26 9.35 16.44
N ALA A 235 -2.96 8.46 15.71
CA ALA A 235 -3.63 7.30 16.31
C ALA A 235 -2.62 6.37 17.01
N ALA A 236 -1.48 6.11 16.38
CA ALA A 236 -0.42 5.31 16.96
C ALA A 236 0.19 5.97 18.21
N TRP A 237 0.37 7.30 18.18
CA TRP A 237 0.83 8.06 19.33
C TRP A 237 -0.18 8.02 20.48
N ALA A 238 -1.46 8.25 20.19
CA ALA A 238 -2.54 8.21 21.18
C ALA A 238 -2.68 6.84 21.85
N TRP A 239 -2.45 5.75 21.10
CA TRP A 239 -2.47 4.38 21.62
C TRP A 239 -1.15 3.93 22.26
N ARG A 240 -0.18 4.84 22.39
CA ARG A 240 1.16 4.57 22.93
C ARG A 240 1.87 3.43 22.22
N VAL A 241 1.75 3.37 20.91
CA VAL A 241 2.49 2.42 20.07
C VAL A 241 3.96 2.86 20.01
N PRO A 242 4.95 1.96 20.21
CA PRO A 242 6.36 2.36 20.13
C PRO A 242 6.73 2.79 18.72
N HIS A 243 7.67 3.73 18.60
CA HIS A 243 8.03 4.37 17.33
C HIS A 243 8.41 3.38 16.22
N ASN A 244 9.14 2.31 16.56
CA ASN A 244 9.54 1.27 15.58
C ASN A 244 8.37 0.49 14.98
N VAL A 245 7.16 0.64 15.52
CA VAL A 245 5.89 0.13 14.98
C VAL A 245 5.04 1.28 14.43
N ALA A 246 4.99 2.41 15.14
CA ALA A 246 4.16 3.56 14.78
C ALA A 246 4.56 4.19 13.44
N ALA A 247 5.87 4.36 13.20
CA ALA A 247 6.36 4.92 11.93
C ALA A 247 6.07 3.99 10.73
N PRO A 248 6.41 2.68 10.75
CA PRO A 248 5.97 1.76 9.70
C PRO A 248 4.46 1.71 9.53
N CYS A 249 3.69 1.68 10.62
CA CYS A 249 2.24 1.70 10.61
C CYS A 249 1.68 2.85 9.77
N ALA A 250 2.12 4.08 10.04
CA ALA A 250 1.68 5.26 9.32
C ALA A 250 2.17 5.29 7.86
N LEU A 251 3.41 4.88 7.61
CA LEU A 251 3.98 4.85 6.26
C LEU A 251 3.35 3.78 5.37
N ILE A 252 3.04 2.59 5.92
CA ILE A 252 2.29 1.53 5.22
C ILE A 252 0.87 2.01 4.90
N GLY A 253 0.22 2.71 5.83
CA GLY A 253 -1.09 3.32 5.63
C GLY A 253 -1.11 4.34 4.50
N THR A 254 -0.03 5.07 4.31
CA THR A 254 0.08 6.15 3.33
C THR A 254 0.43 5.66 1.93
N SER A 255 1.36 4.71 1.82
CA SER A 255 1.90 4.23 0.53
C SER A 255 0.86 3.47 -0.29
N ASN A 256 0.90 3.63 -1.63
CA ASN A 256 -0.02 3.01 -2.56
C ASN A 256 0.66 1.87 -3.35
N PHE A 257 -0.12 0.87 -3.75
CA PHE A 257 0.34 -0.18 -4.64
C PHE A 257 0.14 0.25 -6.10
N PHE A 258 1.06 1.09 -6.56
CA PHE A 258 1.04 1.66 -7.90
C PHE A 258 0.93 0.59 -8.99
N GLU A 259 1.66 -0.50 -8.88
CA GLU A 259 1.72 -1.55 -9.89
C GLU A 259 0.36 -2.18 -10.14
N LEU A 260 -0.42 -2.42 -9.10
CA LEU A 260 -1.78 -2.93 -9.22
C LEU A 260 -2.71 -1.85 -9.77
N ALA A 261 -2.63 -0.64 -9.25
CA ALA A 261 -3.48 0.47 -9.68
C ALA A 261 -3.32 0.76 -11.18
N VAL A 262 -2.08 0.80 -11.68
CA VAL A 262 -1.81 1.01 -13.10
C VAL A 262 -2.29 -0.15 -13.97
N ALA A 263 -2.10 -1.39 -13.51
CA ALA A 263 -2.55 -2.57 -14.22
C ALA A 263 -4.06 -2.56 -14.43
N VAL A 264 -4.81 -2.22 -13.37
CA VAL A 264 -6.27 -2.17 -13.39
C VAL A 264 -6.74 -0.95 -14.18
N ALA A 265 -6.12 0.22 -14.03
CA ALA A 265 -6.44 1.42 -14.80
C ALA A 265 -6.30 1.17 -16.31
N ILE A 266 -5.20 0.56 -16.74
CA ILE A 266 -5.00 0.21 -18.15
C ILE A 266 -6.00 -0.84 -18.62
N GLY A 267 -6.28 -1.85 -17.79
CA GLY A 267 -7.23 -2.92 -18.10
C GLY A 267 -8.67 -2.43 -18.28
N LEU A 268 -9.10 -1.47 -17.48
CA LEU A 268 -10.45 -0.92 -17.48
C LEU A 268 -10.61 0.22 -18.51
N PHE A 269 -9.68 1.15 -18.52
CA PHE A 269 -9.82 2.43 -19.23
C PHE A 269 -8.85 2.60 -20.41
N GLY A 270 -7.85 1.74 -20.53
CA GLY A 270 -6.84 1.82 -21.57
C GLY A 270 -5.59 2.61 -21.19
N LEU A 271 -4.56 2.47 -22.03
CA LEU A 271 -3.20 3.00 -21.78
C LEU A 271 -3.14 4.54 -21.78
N ASN A 272 -3.96 5.17 -22.60
CA ASN A 272 -4.01 6.64 -22.77
C ASN A 272 -5.11 7.29 -21.94
N SER A 273 -5.68 6.56 -20.97
CA SER A 273 -6.77 7.05 -20.13
C SER A 273 -6.30 8.04 -19.05
N GLY A 274 -7.19 8.93 -18.63
CA GLY A 274 -6.97 9.81 -17.50
C GLY A 274 -6.72 9.02 -16.20
N ALA A 275 -7.35 7.84 -16.04
CA ALA A 275 -7.08 6.96 -14.90
C ALA A 275 -5.63 6.45 -14.87
N ALA A 276 -5.09 6.06 -16.03
CA ALA A 276 -3.68 5.67 -16.13
C ALA A 276 -2.74 6.86 -15.85
N LEU A 277 -3.08 8.08 -16.34
CA LEU A 277 -2.34 9.30 -16.05
C LEU A 277 -2.24 9.58 -14.55
N VAL A 278 -3.35 9.46 -13.82
CA VAL A 278 -3.37 9.67 -12.36
C VAL A 278 -2.42 8.72 -11.65
N THR A 279 -2.33 7.46 -12.09
CA THR A 279 -1.39 6.51 -11.48
C THR A 279 0.07 6.90 -11.71
N VAL A 280 0.39 7.47 -12.87
CA VAL A 280 1.74 8.00 -13.17
C VAL A 280 2.08 9.20 -12.29
N VAL A 281 1.14 10.15 -12.19
CA VAL A 281 1.31 11.31 -11.29
C VAL A 281 1.44 10.86 -9.84
N GLY A 282 0.70 9.81 -9.45
CA GLY A 282 0.78 9.20 -8.13
C GLY A 282 2.21 8.79 -7.76
N VAL A 283 2.94 8.14 -8.66
CA VAL A 283 4.34 7.76 -8.41
C VAL A 283 5.25 8.98 -8.26
N LEU A 284 5.05 10.01 -9.10
CA LEU A 284 5.84 11.24 -9.03
C LEU A 284 5.66 11.96 -7.69
N VAL A 285 4.44 11.96 -7.18
CA VAL A 285 4.08 12.61 -5.91
C VAL A 285 4.53 11.77 -4.72
N GLU A 286 4.33 10.45 -4.78
CA GLU A 286 4.51 9.55 -3.63
C GLU A 286 5.94 9.56 -3.11
N VAL A 287 6.94 9.42 -3.98
CA VAL A 287 8.34 9.27 -3.53
C VAL A 287 8.85 10.51 -2.77
N PRO A 288 8.71 11.75 -3.24
CA PRO A 288 9.11 12.94 -2.49
C PRO A 288 8.34 13.09 -1.17
N VAL A 289 7.03 12.83 -1.19
CA VAL A 289 6.18 12.91 0.00
C VAL A 289 6.64 11.90 1.05
N MET A 290 6.83 10.64 0.66
CA MET A 290 7.24 9.58 1.58
C MET A 290 8.60 9.86 2.20
N LEU A 291 9.56 10.40 1.45
CA LEU A 291 10.86 10.82 1.99
C LEU A 291 10.71 11.95 3.02
N SER A 292 9.82 12.91 2.77
CA SER A 292 9.52 13.99 3.72
C SER A 292 8.89 13.45 5.01
N LEU A 293 7.97 12.48 4.89
CA LEU A 293 7.31 11.82 6.01
C LEU A 293 8.27 10.94 6.82
N VAL A 294 9.19 10.24 6.16
CA VAL A 294 10.29 9.53 6.81
C VAL A 294 11.16 10.49 7.64
N ALA A 295 11.52 11.63 7.06
CA ALA A 295 12.29 12.64 7.76
C ALA A 295 11.53 13.19 9.00
N PHE A 296 10.22 13.43 8.85
CA PHE A 296 9.36 13.86 9.95
C PHE A 296 9.27 12.78 11.05
N ALA A 297 9.02 11.53 10.69
CA ALA A 297 8.94 10.41 11.64
C ALA A 297 10.25 10.26 12.43
N ASN A 298 11.40 10.36 11.76
CA ASN A 298 12.70 10.29 12.41
C ASN A 298 12.96 11.46 13.39
N ARG A 299 12.53 12.68 13.04
CA ARG A 299 12.65 13.86 13.91
C ARG A 299 11.75 13.78 15.15
N THR A 300 10.62 13.12 15.05
CA THR A 300 9.64 13.02 16.13
C THR A 300 9.75 11.74 16.95
N ARG A 301 10.76 10.92 16.68
CA ARG A 301 10.97 9.61 17.31
C ARG A 301 10.94 9.64 18.85
N ASN A 302 11.54 10.67 19.46
CA ASN A 302 11.62 10.81 20.91
C ASN A 302 10.28 11.15 21.57
N ARG A 303 9.23 11.41 20.81
CA ARG A 303 7.87 11.66 21.31
C ARG A 303 7.06 10.38 21.51
N PHE A 304 7.60 9.25 21.12
CA PHE A 304 6.95 7.95 21.24
C PHE A 304 7.60 7.12 22.35
N PRO A 305 6.83 6.27 23.03
CA PRO A 305 7.38 5.39 24.05
C PRO A 305 8.38 4.42 23.42
N THR A 306 9.38 4.04 24.17
CA THR A 306 10.32 2.96 23.78
C THR A 306 9.65 1.60 23.95
N ALA A 307 10.14 0.58 23.22
CA ALA A 307 9.62 -0.79 23.37
C ALA A 307 9.78 -1.31 24.82
N ALA A 308 10.87 -0.93 25.48
CA ALA A 308 11.15 -1.31 26.88
C ALA A 308 10.14 -0.68 27.87
N GLU A 309 9.78 0.59 27.68
CA GLU A 309 8.77 1.26 28.52
C GLU A 309 7.38 0.61 28.40
N ASN A 310 7.01 0.14 27.20
CA ASN A 310 5.75 -0.55 27.00
C ASN A 310 5.71 -1.96 27.60
N GLU A 311 6.84 -2.67 27.61
CA GLU A 311 6.95 -3.98 28.28
C GLU A 311 6.85 -3.85 29.80
N THR A 312 7.45 -2.80 30.36
CA THR A 312 7.37 -2.50 31.81
C THR A 312 5.96 -2.08 32.22
N ALA A 313 5.28 -1.28 31.40
CA ALA A 313 3.88 -0.91 31.66
C ALA A 313 2.93 -2.11 31.61
N ALA A 314 3.13 -3.02 30.66
CA ALA A 314 2.32 -4.24 30.53
C ALA A 314 2.57 -5.23 31.70
N SER A 315 3.80 -5.33 32.19
CA SER A 315 4.13 -6.16 33.35
C SER A 315 3.66 -5.54 34.67
N GLY A 316 3.66 -4.22 34.79
CA GLY A 316 3.15 -3.47 35.95
C GLY A 316 1.64 -3.59 36.12
N ASP A 317 0.87 -3.52 35.03
CA ASP A 317 -0.57 -3.73 35.02
C ASP A 317 -0.95 -5.17 35.42
N THR A 318 -0.15 -6.16 35.03
CA THR A 318 -0.37 -7.57 35.42
C THR A 318 -0.06 -7.79 36.91
N ALA A 319 0.92 -7.08 37.44
CA ALA A 319 1.27 -7.17 38.87
C ALA A 319 0.22 -6.46 39.76
N ALA A 320 -0.36 -5.35 39.31
CA ALA A 320 -1.42 -4.64 40.00
C ALA A 320 -2.75 -5.43 40.00
N ALA A 321 -3.02 -6.24 38.99
CA ALA A 321 -4.20 -7.10 38.90
C ALA A 321 -4.11 -8.37 39.74
N LEU A 322 -2.93 -8.70 40.27
CA LEU A 322 -2.68 -9.90 41.09
C LEU A 322 -2.55 -9.61 42.61
N VAL A 323 -2.80 -8.35 43.05
CA VAL A 323 -2.86 -8.05 44.48
C VAL A 323 -4.25 -8.47 44.99
N PRO A 324 -4.39 -9.52 45.83
CA PRO A 324 -5.67 -9.89 46.42
C PRO A 324 -6.16 -8.77 47.36
N GLU A 325 -7.44 -8.44 47.29
CA GLU A 325 -8.13 -7.58 48.25
C GLU A 325 -8.22 -8.32 49.62
N GLU A 326 -7.10 -8.51 50.30
CA GLU A 326 -7.06 -8.92 51.70
C GLU A 326 -6.72 -7.70 52.56
N GLY A 327 -7.74 -7.08 53.15
CA GLY A 327 -7.52 -6.10 54.22
C GLY A 327 -8.55 -5.01 54.35
N ARG A 328 -9.85 -5.31 54.26
CA ARG A 328 -10.90 -4.47 54.90
C ARG A 328 -11.78 -5.35 55.75
N ARG A 329 -11.38 -5.47 57.00
CA ARG A 329 -12.29 -5.70 58.12
C ARG A 329 -11.99 -4.63 59.19
#